data_f02effc3eb3d8274481932b5bbf3ad0c
#
_entry.id   f02effc3eb3d8274481932b5bbf3ad0c
#
_cell.length_a   1.000
_cell.length_b   1.000
_cell.length_c   1.000
_cell.angle_alpha   90.00
_cell.angle_beta   90.00
_cell.angle_gamma   90.00
#
_symmetry.space_group_name_H-M   'P 1'
#
loop_
_entity.id
_entity.type
_entity.pdbx_description
1 polymer ?
#
loop_
_entity_poly.entity_id
_entity_poly.type
_entity_poly.pdbx_seq_one_letter_code
_entity_poly.pdbx_strand_id
1 'polypeptide(L)'
;GIPTKYFRKKTNRSHKIIEECMLMSNKIAAIYMKDNLDESFNHMIFRNHDIPSLVNEQRIRKIFNRFKFNPDSKHEAISSKDIHRFLSDTKDQSLKKFLSISILKKMKKANYGLNSIGHFGLGFNLYTHFTSPIRRYSDLVVHRQIKGILRKTQKSKTQTTLNAVEAANQGEMKASFAEREYKSLKGIRFLMNEIGNEFEGNINDFSKNYLHVTLNFGDINGFIEINTLKTDIYEISNDGTRIDGRYSKNRYFLGQKLLLMLDRVDFMHQQSFFLIRKIIQ
;
A
#
# COMPACT_ATOMS: atom_id res chain seq x y z
N GLY A 1 -25.07 5.52 -8.49
CA GLY A 1 -25.60 4.23 -8.94
C GLY A 1 -25.24 3.11 -7.97
N ILE A 2 -26.09 2.13 -7.88
CA ILE A 2 -25.87 0.90 -7.09
C ILE A 2 -24.96 0.00 -7.92
N PRO A 3 -23.87 -0.56 -7.36
CA PRO A 3 -23.04 -1.53 -8.06
C PRO A 3 -23.82 -2.83 -8.29
N THR A 4 -23.83 -3.33 -9.53
CA THR A 4 -24.46 -4.61 -9.88
C THR A 4 -23.50 -5.78 -9.76
N LYS A 5 -22.19 -5.52 -9.84
CA LYS A 5 -21.15 -6.54 -9.76
C LYS A 5 -19.87 -5.94 -9.19
N TYR A 6 -19.18 -6.70 -8.36
CA TYR A 6 -17.88 -6.35 -7.80
C TYR A 6 -16.89 -7.46 -8.12
N PHE A 7 -15.73 -7.11 -8.64
CA PHE A 7 -14.68 -8.09 -8.96
C PHE A 7 -13.30 -7.49 -8.88
N ARG A 8 -12.33 -8.31 -8.58
CA ARG A 8 -10.93 -7.91 -8.57
C ARG A 8 -10.36 -7.86 -9.98
N LYS A 9 -9.80 -6.72 -10.38
CA LYS A 9 -9.10 -6.57 -11.66
C LYS A 9 -7.84 -7.42 -11.66
N LYS A 10 -7.71 -8.33 -12.63
CA LYS A 10 -6.50 -9.14 -12.83
C LYS A 10 -5.48 -8.36 -13.66
N THR A 11 -4.23 -8.34 -13.20
CA THR A 11 -3.10 -7.80 -13.96
C THR A 11 -2.56 -8.89 -14.88
N ASN A 12 -2.39 -8.59 -16.16
CA ASN A 12 -1.81 -9.49 -17.17
C ASN A 12 -0.37 -9.07 -17.56
N ARG A 13 0.25 -9.83 -18.45
CA ARG A 13 1.61 -9.55 -18.92
C ARG A 13 1.75 -8.16 -19.56
N SER A 14 0.78 -7.75 -20.37
CA SER A 14 0.81 -6.44 -21.04
C SER A 14 0.82 -5.29 -20.03
N HIS A 15 0.02 -5.38 -18.95
CA HIS A 15 0.05 -4.38 -17.89
C HIS A 15 1.44 -4.29 -17.24
N LYS A 16 2.11 -5.44 -16.99
CA LYS A 16 3.46 -5.46 -16.40
C LYS A 16 4.50 -4.85 -17.32
N ILE A 17 4.46 -5.14 -18.62
CA ILE A 17 5.38 -4.56 -19.61
C ILE A 17 5.25 -3.03 -19.60
N ILE A 18 4.02 -2.52 -19.66
CA ILE A 18 3.79 -1.06 -19.64
C ILE A 18 4.25 -0.47 -18.31
N GLU A 19 4.00 -1.13 -17.18
CA GLU A 19 4.47 -0.70 -15.86
C GLU A 19 5.99 -0.57 -15.82
N GLU A 20 6.75 -1.57 -16.31
CA GLU A 20 8.21 -1.52 -16.38
C GLU A 20 8.71 -0.40 -17.31
N CYS A 21 8.07 -0.21 -18.48
CA CYS A 21 8.39 0.90 -19.37
C CYS A 21 8.16 2.26 -18.71
N MET A 22 7.07 2.40 -17.95
CA MET A 22 6.77 3.63 -17.20
C MET A 22 7.79 3.88 -16.10
N LEU A 23 8.18 2.86 -15.33
CA LEU A 23 9.19 2.96 -14.29
C LEU A 23 10.55 3.38 -14.88
N MET A 24 10.95 2.77 -15.99
CA MET A 24 12.19 3.11 -16.67
C MET A 24 12.17 4.54 -17.22
N SER A 25 11.08 4.96 -17.87
CA SER A 25 10.91 6.32 -18.39
C SER A 25 10.99 7.37 -17.27
N ASN A 26 10.35 7.11 -16.14
CA ASN A 26 10.39 7.97 -14.96
C ASN A 26 11.84 8.11 -14.42
N LYS A 27 12.57 6.98 -14.34
CA LYS A 27 13.97 6.95 -13.91
C LYS A 27 14.86 7.73 -14.86
N ILE A 28 14.74 7.49 -16.18
CA ILE A 28 15.54 8.18 -17.21
C ILE A 28 15.25 9.67 -17.20
N ALA A 29 14.00 10.10 -17.06
CA ALA A 29 13.65 11.52 -16.95
C ALA A 29 14.34 12.19 -15.75
N ALA A 30 14.40 11.51 -14.59
CA ALA A 30 15.10 12.04 -13.41
C ALA A 30 16.61 12.17 -13.66
N ILE A 31 17.25 11.18 -14.27
CA ILE A 31 18.67 11.21 -14.61
C ILE A 31 18.94 12.31 -15.63
N TYR A 32 18.18 12.35 -16.73
CA TYR A 32 18.32 13.36 -17.78
C TYR A 32 18.24 14.79 -17.23
N MET A 33 17.26 15.05 -16.38
CA MET A 33 17.14 16.38 -15.74
C MET A 33 18.34 16.69 -14.85
N LYS A 34 18.80 15.73 -14.03
CA LYS A 34 19.94 15.93 -13.15
C LYS A 34 21.22 16.25 -13.94
N ASP A 35 21.46 15.56 -15.06
CA ASP A 35 22.68 15.69 -15.86
C ASP A 35 22.69 16.96 -16.73
N ASN A 36 21.50 17.55 -17.00
CA ASN A 36 21.36 18.68 -17.91
C ASN A 36 20.85 19.98 -17.24
N LEU A 37 20.60 19.97 -15.94
CA LEU A 37 20.26 21.19 -15.20
C LEU A 37 21.53 21.90 -14.78
N ASP A 38 21.61 23.18 -15.13
CA ASP A 38 22.64 24.11 -14.67
C ASP A 38 22.49 24.30 -13.13
N GLU A 39 23.60 24.54 -12.41
CA GLU A 39 23.60 24.73 -10.95
C GLU A 39 22.69 25.87 -10.49
N SER A 40 22.39 26.83 -11.37
CA SER A 40 21.39 27.88 -11.13
C SER A 40 19.93 27.37 -11.10
N PHE A 41 19.67 26.11 -11.49
CA PHE A 41 18.35 25.48 -11.62
C PHE A 41 18.12 24.33 -10.62
N ASN A 42 18.59 24.45 -9.41
CA ASN A 42 18.55 23.41 -8.37
C ASN A 42 17.15 22.94 -7.92
N HIS A 43 16.12 23.01 -8.76
CA HIS A 43 14.74 22.78 -8.32
C HIS A 43 13.98 21.80 -9.18
N MET A 44 14.47 20.56 -9.18
CA MET A 44 13.75 19.43 -9.78
C MET A 44 12.70 18.88 -8.81
N ILE A 45 11.64 18.31 -9.35
CA ILE A 45 10.70 17.53 -8.55
C ILE A 45 11.12 16.06 -8.58
N PHE A 46 11.46 15.54 -7.41
CA PHE A 46 11.73 14.11 -7.22
C PHE A 46 10.54 13.43 -6.56
N ARG A 47 10.36 12.15 -6.85
CA ARG A 47 9.47 11.26 -6.11
C ARG A 47 10.31 10.47 -5.11
N ASN A 48 10.24 10.85 -3.88
CA ASN A 48 11.02 10.33 -2.79
C ASN A 48 10.27 9.24 -2.01
N HIS A 49 10.96 8.17 -1.65
CA HIS A 49 10.46 7.17 -0.72
C HIS A 49 11.58 6.83 0.25
N ASP A 50 11.48 7.38 1.43
CA ASP A 50 12.49 7.23 2.46
C ASP A 50 12.53 5.82 3.06
N ILE A 51 13.62 5.47 3.72
CA ILE A 51 13.78 4.22 4.45
C ILE A 51 12.76 4.14 5.60
N PRO A 52 12.40 2.93 6.05
CA PRO A 52 11.57 2.75 7.24
C PRO A 52 12.19 3.44 8.46
N SER A 53 11.36 3.91 9.39
CA SER A 53 11.88 4.39 10.68
C SER A 53 12.55 3.25 11.45
N LEU A 54 13.48 3.56 12.34
CA LEU A 54 14.21 2.57 13.16
C LEU A 54 13.25 1.58 13.86
N VAL A 55 12.14 2.08 14.41
CA VAL A 55 11.12 1.23 15.05
C VAL A 55 10.47 0.27 14.06
N ASN A 56 10.14 0.74 12.87
CA ASN A 56 9.52 -0.07 11.83
C ASN A 56 10.52 -1.04 11.20
N GLU A 57 11.77 -0.65 11.05
CA GLU A 57 12.85 -1.53 10.62
C GLU A 57 13.03 -2.72 11.59
N GLN A 58 13.07 -2.45 12.90
CA GLN A 58 13.12 -3.51 13.92
C GLN A 58 11.92 -4.46 13.82
N ARG A 59 10.73 -3.93 13.52
CA ARG A 59 9.53 -4.76 13.30
C ARG A 59 9.65 -5.62 12.04
N ILE A 60 10.25 -5.11 10.97
CA ILE A 60 10.51 -5.91 9.76
C ILE A 60 11.56 -6.99 10.05
N ARG A 61 12.64 -6.66 10.79
CA ARG A 61 13.65 -7.65 11.22
C ARG A 61 13.03 -8.77 12.09
N LYS A 62 12.09 -8.46 12.98
CA LYS A 62 11.35 -9.48 13.73
C LYS A 62 10.56 -10.41 12.80
N ILE A 63 9.98 -9.90 11.72
CA ILE A 63 9.33 -10.74 10.70
C ILE A 63 10.36 -11.64 10.03
N PHE A 64 11.50 -11.12 9.58
CA PHE A 64 12.59 -11.90 8.96
C PHE A 64 13.07 -13.03 9.88
N ASN A 65 13.36 -12.71 11.14
CA ASN A 65 13.83 -13.68 12.13
C ASN A 65 12.81 -14.81 12.36
N ARG A 66 11.51 -14.49 12.41
CA ARG A 66 10.44 -15.49 12.57
C ARG A 66 10.42 -16.51 11.44
N PHE A 67 10.73 -16.08 10.22
CA PHE A 67 10.81 -16.95 9.04
C PHE A 67 12.24 -17.43 8.76
N LYS A 68 13.17 -17.25 9.71
CA LYS A 68 14.58 -17.66 9.59
C LYS A 68 15.27 -17.10 8.33
N PHE A 69 14.82 -15.93 7.87
CA PHE A 69 15.42 -15.24 6.74
C PHE A 69 16.61 -14.38 7.20
N ASN A 70 17.77 -14.57 6.55
CA ASN A 70 18.97 -13.78 6.80
C ASN A 70 19.10 -12.70 5.72
N PRO A 71 18.90 -11.42 6.06
CA PRO A 71 19.18 -10.33 5.12
C PRO A 71 20.68 -10.20 4.87
N ASP A 72 21.07 -9.74 3.68
CA ASP A 72 22.47 -9.45 3.37
C ASP A 72 23.01 -8.28 4.21
N SER A 73 22.12 -7.33 4.53
CA SER A 73 22.36 -6.18 5.39
C SER A 73 22.27 -6.51 6.90
N LYS A 74 23.03 -7.49 7.38
CA LYS A 74 22.94 -7.95 8.79
C LYS A 74 23.13 -6.85 9.83
N HIS A 75 24.01 -5.88 9.55
CA HIS A 75 24.40 -4.81 10.47
C HIS A 75 24.05 -3.40 9.96
N GLU A 76 23.55 -3.29 8.73
CA GLU A 76 23.15 -2.04 8.10
C GLU A 76 21.61 -1.95 8.02
N ALA A 77 21.10 -0.80 7.56
CA ALA A 77 19.67 -0.63 7.31
C ALA A 77 19.15 -1.67 6.30
N ILE A 78 17.94 -2.20 6.53
CA ILE A 78 17.30 -3.15 5.62
C ILE A 78 17.19 -2.52 4.22
N SER A 79 17.64 -3.24 3.21
CA SER A 79 17.53 -2.82 1.82
C SER A 79 16.21 -3.26 1.18
N SER A 80 15.79 -2.58 0.12
CA SER A 80 14.65 -3.02 -0.70
C SER A 80 14.89 -4.40 -1.35
N LYS A 81 16.15 -4.72 -1.64
CA LYS A 81 16.54 -6.04 -2.17
C LYS A 81 16.30 -7.16 -1.17
N ASP A 82 16.60 -6.94 0.13
CA ASP A 82 16.30 -7.93 1.18
C ASP A 82 14.82 -8.23 1.27
N ILE A 83 13.98 -7.18 1.22
CA ILE A 83 12.52 -7.34 1.25
C ILE A 83 12.04 -8.10 0.03
N HIS A 84 12.53 -7.75 -1.16
CA HIS A 84 12.16 -8.44 -2.40
C HIS A 84 12.56 -9.92 -2.36
N ARG A 85 13.78 -10.25 -1.93
CA ARG A 85 14.26 -11.62 -1.79
C ARG A 85 13.41 -12.42 -0.80
N PHE A 86 13.16 -11.85 0.38
CA PHE A 86 12.30 -12.47 1.39
C PHE A 86 10.91 -12.83 0.85
N LEU A 87 10.28 -11.88 0.15
CA LEU A 87 8.97 -12.12 -0.45
C LEU A 87 9.03 -13.09 -1.63
N SER A 88 10.12 -13.12 -2.39
CA SER A 88 10.31 -14.06 -3.51
C SER A 88 10.51 -15.49 -3.05
N ASP A 89 11.22 -15.69 -1.93
CA ASP A 89 11.47 -17.00 -1.33
C ASP A 89 10.20 -17.58 -0.67
N THR A 90 9.19 -16.76 -0.40
CA THR A 90 7.92 -17.21 0.17
C THR A 90 7.08 -17.89 -0.91
N LYS A 91 6.95 -19.24 -0.84
CA LYS A 91 6.22 -20.06 -1.82
C LYS A 91 4.70 -19.93 -1.71
N ASP A 92 4.17 -19.90 -0.47
CA ASP A 92 2.73 -19.75 -0.24
C ASP A 92 2.24 -18.36 -0.65
N GLN A 93 1.31 -18.32 -1.60
CA GLN A 93 0.79 -17.05 -2.17
C GLN A 93 -0.04 -16.25 -1.15
N SER A 94 -0.76 -16.91 -0.25
CA SER A 94 -1.56 -16.25 0.78
C SER A 94 -0.66 -15.62 1.84
N LEU A 95 0.34 -16.37 2.30
CA LEU A 95 1.36 -15.89 3.22
C LEU A 95 2.18 -14.74 2.60
N LYS A 96 2.59 -14.88 1.33
CA LYS A 96 3.30 -13.83 0.58
C LYS A 96 2.50 -12.54 0.52
N LYS A 97 1.20 -12.63 0.18
CA LYS A 97 0.30 -11.46 0.16
C LYS A 97 0.22 -10.81 1.53
N PHE A 98 0.04 -11.61 2.58
CA PHE A 98 0.00 -11.13 3.96
C PHE A 98 1.30 -10.42 4.37
N LEU A 99 2.45 -11.06 4.14
CA LEU A 99 3.76 -10.49 4.47
C LEU A 99 4.03 -9.19 3.70
N SER A 100 3.66 -9.15 2.42
CA SER A 100 3.76 -7.94 1.59
C SER A 100 2.98 -6.77 2.20
N ILE A 101 1.72 -6.99 2.60
CA ILE A 101 0.88 -5.97 3.24
C ILE A 101 1.46 -5.56 4.60
N SER A 102 1.91 -6.54 5.40
CA SER A 102 2.48 -6.30 6.73
C SER A 102 3.76 -5.45 6.66
N ILE A 103 4.62 -5.69 5.69
CA ILE A 103 5.83 -4.91 5.44
C ILE A 103 5.47 -3.53 4.89
N LEU A 104 4.54 -3.46 3.92
CA LEU A 104 4.10 -2.19 3.33
C LEU A 104 3.52 -1.22 4.38
N LYS A 105 2.75 -1.72 5.35
CA LYS A 105 2.23 -0.91 6.47
C LYS A 105 3.34 -0.30 7.35
N LYS A 106 4.56 -0.82 7.30
CA LYS A 106 5.72 -0.34 8.07
C LYS A 106 6.62 0.60 7.26
N MET A 107 6.38 0.75 5.96
CA MET A 107 7.10 1.69 5.11
C MET A 107 6.56 3.11 5.27
N LYS A 108 7.41 4.09 5.04
CA LYS A 108 6.99 5.48 4.92
C LYS A 108 6.18 5.66 3.62
N LYS A 109 5.35 6.70 3.57
CA LYS A 109 4.69 7.09 2.32
C LYS A 109 5.68 7.83 1.43
N ALA A 110 5.63 7.55 0.12
CA ALA A 110 6.36 8.34 -0.85
C ALA A 110 5.77 9.75 -0.93
N ASN A 111 6.62 10.75 -1.16
CA ASN A 111 6.24 12.16 -1.29
C ASN A 111 7.03 12.83 -2.42
N TYR A 112 6.61 14.01 -2.82
CA TYR A 112 7.39 14.84 -3.71
C TYR A 112 8.29 15.78 -2.91
N GLY A 113 9.50 16.04 -3.42
CA GLY A 113 10.48 16.94 -2.83
C GLY A 113 11.43 17.51 -3.87
N LEU A 114 12.16 18.57 -3.51
CA LEU A 114 13.15 19.19 -4.39
C LEU A 114 14.52 18.50 -4.33
N ASN A 115 14.82 17.86 -3.22
CA ASN A 115 16.05 17.08 -3.05
C ASN A 115 15.75 15.60 -3.20
N SER A 116 16.61 14.87 -3.92
CA SER A 116 16.50 13.43 -4.02
C SER A 116 17.08 12.76 -2.79
N ILE A 117 16.27 11.96 -2.12
CA ILE A 117 16.71 11.00 -1.09
C ILE A 117 16.62 9.56 -1.58
N GLY A 118 16.30 9.37 -2.88
CA GLY A 118 16.05 8.09 -3.49
C GLY A 118 14.62 7.58 -3.30
N HIS A 119 14.34 6.44 -3.90
CA HIS A 119 13.05 5.75 -3.77
C HIS A 119 13.26 4.33 -3.25
N PHE A 120 13.20 4.18 -1.92
CA PHE A 120 13.49 2.92 -1.23
C PHE A 120 12.68 1.74 -1.80
N GLY A 121 11.36 1.89 -1.95
CA GLY A 121 10.50 0.79 -2.41
C GLY A 121 10.80 0.31 -3.84
N LEU A 122 11.44 1.13 -4.69
CA LEU A 122 11.86 0.77 -6.05
C LEU A 122 13.36 0.46 -6.14
N GLY A 123 14.13 0.77 -5.10
CA GLY A 123 15.59 0.61 -5.11
C GLY A 123 16.29 1.56 -6.10
N PHE A 124 15.74 2.76 -6.34
CA PHE A 124 16.31 3.75 -7.24
C PHE A 124 16.91 4.92 -6.46
N ASN A 125 18.11 5.35 -6.83
CA ASN A 125 18.75 6.52 -6.24
C ASN A 125 18.13 7.84 -6.72
N LEU A 126 17.62 7.85 -7.96
CA LEU A 126 16.94 8.99 -8.59
C LEU A 126 15.64 8.52 -9.19
N TYR A 127 14.56 9.22 -8.87
CA TYR A 127 13.25 8.89 -9.41
C TYR A 127 12.35 10.13 -9.43
N THR A 128 11.60 10.30 -10.49
CA THR A 128 10.55 11.29 -10.62
C THR A 128 9.33 10.68 -11.30
N HIS A 129 8.22 11.37 -11.27
CA HIS A 129 7.06 11.01 -12.08
C HIS A 129 7.04 11.83 -13.37
N PHE A 130 6.94 11.15 -14.50
CA PHE A 130 6.98 11.76 -15.84
C PHE A 130 5.86 11.25 -16.74
N THR A 131 5.42 10.01 -16.57
CA THR A 131 4.61 9.29 -17.57
C THR A 131 3.10 9.55 -17.49
N SER A 132 2.61 10.39 -16.57
CA SER A 132 1.17 10.62 -16.40
C SER A 132 0.78 12.12 -16.24
N PRO A 133 1.16 13.01 -17.20
CA PRO A 133 0.95 14.46 -17.05
C PRO A 133 -0.52 14.89 -17.11
N ILE A 134 -1.43 14.05 -17.61
CA ILE A 134 -2.87 14.35 -17.68
C ILE A 134 -3.51 14.36 -16.29
N ARG A 135 -3.03 13.48 -15.38
CA ARG A 135 -3.63 13.25 -14.07
C ARG A 135 -2.74 13.60 -12.88
N ARG A 136 -1.45 13.86 -13.11
CA ARG A 136 -0.50 14.27 -12.06
C ARG A 136 0.15 15.60 -12.43
N TYR A 137 -0.06 16.59 -11.56
CA TYR A 137 0.52 17.92 -11.77
C TYR A 137 2.05 17.91 -11.71
N SER A 138 2.66 17.08 -10.87
CA SER A 138 4.12 16.86 -10.83
C SER A 138 4.70 16.48 -12.18
N ASP A 139 4.06 15.55 -12.89
CA ASP A 139 4.52 15.12 -14.22
C ASP A 139 4.47 16.26 -15.23
N LEU A 140 3.40 17.07 -15.20
CA LEU A 140 3.27 18.25 -16.06
C LEU A 140 4.41 19.24 -15.81
N VAL A 141 4.78 19.46 -14.54
CA VAL A 141 5.90 20.35 -14.19
C VAL A 141 7.22 19.78 -14.72
N VAL A 142 7.46 18.47 -14.54
CA VAL A 142 8.64 17.77 -15.07
C VAL A 142 8.72 17.90 -16.59
N HIS A 143 7.60 17.75 -17.32
CA HIS A 143 7.53 17.97 -18.76
C HIS A 143 7.94 19.40 -19.15
N ARG A 144 7.48 20.41 -18.40
CA ARG A 144 7.85 21.81 -18.62
C ARG A 144 9.35 22.05 -18.38
N GLN A 145 9.91 21.44 -17.34
CA GLN A 145 11.32 21.52 -17.03
C GLN A 145 12.17 20.90 -18.16
N ILE A 146 11.86 19.68 -18.59
CA ILE A 146 12.54 19.01 -19.70
C ILE A 146 12.43 19.83 -21.00
N LYS A 147 11.26 20.39 -21.31
CA LYS A 147 11.12 21.30 -22.47
C LYS A 147 11.98 22.55 -22.36
N GLY A 148 12.10 23.12 -21.16
CA GLY A 148 12.99 24.25 -20.88
C GLY A 148 14.45 23.92 -21.17
N ILE A 149 14.91 22.74 -20.73
CA ILE A 149 16.27 22.23 -21.00
C ILE A 149 16.49 22.10 -22.51
N LEU A 150 15.60 21.37 -23.21
CA LEU A 150 15.71 21.11 -24.65
C LEU A 150 15.72 22.39 -25.50
N ARG A 151 14.96 23.40 -25.11
CA ARG A 151 14.85 24.70 -25.82
C ARG A 151 15.87 25.73 -25.36
N LYS A 152 16.69 25.43 -24.38
CA LYS A 152 17.62 26.39 -23.73
C LYS A 152 16.92 27.68 -23.24
N THR A 153 15.64 27.54 -22.84
CA THR A 153 14.80 28.67 -22.40
C THR A 153 14.46 28.59 -20.91
N GLN A 154 15.37 28.03 -20.12
CA GLN A 154 15.12 27.78 -18.72
C GLN A 154 14.95 29.08 -17.93
N LYS A 155 13.76 29.32 -17.37
CA LYS A 155 13.45 30.36 -16.40
C LYS A 155 12.43 29.81 -15.39
N SER A 156 12.82 28.81 -14.60
CA SER A 156 11.97 28.40 -13.48
C SER A 156 12.38 29.10 -12.21
N LYS A 157 11.44 29.80 -11.57
CA LYS A 157 11.71 30.39 -10.24
C LYS A 157 11.56 29.29 -9.20
N THR A 158 12.51 29.19 -8.25
CA THR A 158 12.49 28.28 -7.10
C THR A 158 11.13 28.20 -6.42
N GLN A 159 10.56 29.38 -6.13
CA GLN A 159 9.27 29.46 -5.45
C GLN A 159 8.12 28.78 -6.22
N THR A 160 8.13 28.86 -7.55
CA THR A 160 7.11 28.19 -8.39
C THR A 160 7.21 26.68 -8.28
N THR A 161 8.42 26.12 -8.18
CA THR A 161 8.62 24.67 -8.06
C THR A 161 8.29 24.19 -6.64
N LEU A 162 8.61 24.98 -5.59
CA LEU A 162 8.19 24.69 -4.22
C LEU A 162 6.67 24.60 -4.10
N ASN A 163 5.97 25.61 -4.61
CA ASN A 163 4.49 25.62 -4.61
C ASN A 163 3.91 24.43 -5.39
N ALA A 164 4.58 24.00 -6.47
CA ALA A 164 4.16 22.84 -7.23
C ALA A 164 4.34 21.53 -6.45
N VAL A 165 5.43 21.38 -5.67
CA VAL A 165 5.68 20.24 -4.79
C VAL A 165 4.61 20.16 -3.70
N GLU A 166 4.32 21.27 -3.04
CA GLU A 166 3.28 21.32 -2.01
C GLU A 166 1.89 20.99 -2.58
N ALA A 167 1.53 21.59 -3.70
CA ALA A 167 0.27 21.33 -4.38
C ALA A 167 0.14 19.87 -4.82
N ALA A 168 1.24 19.26 -5.33
CA ALA A 168 1.26 17.84 -5.73
C ALA A 168 1.07 16.91 -4.52
N ASN A 169 1.75 17.16 -3.40
CA ASN A 169 1.62 16.36 -2.17
C ASN A 169 0.21 16.47 -1.58
N GLN A 170 -0.34 17.68 -1.47
CA GLN A 170 -1.69 17.90 -0.97
C GLN A 170 -2.76 17.30 -1.89
N GLY A 171 -2.59 17.47 -3.22
CA GLY A 171 -3.48 16.92 -4.22
C GLY A 171 -3.50 15.39 -4.20
N GLU A 172 -2.35 14.74 -4.09
CA GLU A 172 -2.24 13.28 -3.97
C GLU A 172 -2.91 12.77 -2.68
N MET A 173 -2.73 13.45 -1.57
CA MET A 173 -3.37 13.08 -0.31
C MET A 173 -4.89 13.18 -0.41
N LYS A 174 -5.43 14.28 -0.95
CA LYS A 174 -6.87 14.47 -1.15
C LYS A 174 -7.45 13.46 -2.13
N ALA A 175 -6.77 13.21 -3.26
CA ALA A 175 -7.20 12.24 -4.26
C ALA A 175 -7.22 10.81 -3.69
N SER A 176 -6.19 10.41 -2.95
CA SER A 176 -6.11 9.10 -2.32
C SER A 176 -7.19 8.91 -1.23
N PHE A 177 -7.51 9.95 -0.49
CA PHE A 177 -8.61 9.94 0.48
C PHE A 177 -9.95 9.76 -0.24
N ALA A 178 -10.24 10.61 -1.23
CA ALA A 178 -11.49 10.56 -1.99
C ALA A 178 -11.69 9.21 -2.71
N GLU A 179 -10.62 8.64 -3.28
CA GLU A 179 -10.66 7.32 -3.93
C GLU A 179 -11.02 6.21 -2.92
N ARG A 180 -10.42 6.25 -1.73
CA ARG A 180 -10.70 5.27 -0.67
C ARG A 180 -12.13 5.36 -0.17
N GLU A 181 -12.61 6.58 0.11
CA GLU A 181 -14.00 6.84 0.52
C GLU A 181 -14.99 6.37 -0.55
N TYR A 182 -14.71 6.69 -1.81
CA TYR A 182 -15.56 6.26 -2.92
C TYR A 182 -15.62 4.73 -3.05
N LYS A 183 -14.47 4.05 -2.95
CA LYS A 183 -14.41 2.59 -2.99
C LYS A 183 -15.16 1.96 -1.81
N SER A 184 -14.98 2.51 -0.61
CA SER A 184 -15.70 2.08 0.60
C SER A 184 -17.20 2.21 0.40
N LEU A 185 -17.68 3.39 0.01
CA LEU A 185 -19.11 3.64 -0.24
C LEU A 185 -19.70 2.69 -1.28
N LYS A 186 -18.98 2.43 -2.37
CA LYS A 186 -19.45 1.48 -3.41
C LYS A 186 -19.46 0.04 -2.90
N GLY A 187 -18.47 -0.36 -2.11
CA GLY A 187 -18.43 -1.67 -1.47
C GLY A 187 -19.62 -1.88 -0.52
N ILE A 188 -19.89 -0.89 0.32
CA ILE A 188 -21.02 -0.92 1.27
C ILE A 188 -22.37 -0.98 0.53
N ARG A 189 -22.56 -0.15 -0.51
CA ARG A 189 -23.80 -0.19 -1.33
C ARG A 189 -24.01 -1.55 -2.02
N PHE A 190 -22.96 -2.23 -2.41
CA PHE A 190 -23.04 -3.58 -2.95
C PHE A 190 -23.48 -4.55 -1.86
N LEU A 191 -22.84 -4.52 -0.70
CA LEU A 191 -23.10 -5.44 0.40
C LEU A 191 -24.50 -5.29 1.02
N MET A 192 -25.13 -4.11 0.94
CA MET A 192 -26.50 -3.92 1.45
C MET A 192 -27.53 -4.91 0.86
N ASN A 193 -27.33 -5.35 -0.38
CA ASN A 193 -28.20 -6.30 -1.05
C ASN A 193 -27.77 -7.77 -0.86
N GLU A 194 -26.68 -7.99 -0.10
CA GLU A 194 -26.04 -9.29 0.04
C GLU A 194 -26.08 -9.81 1.50
N ILE A 195 -26.88 -9.19 2.37
CA ILE A 195 -27.02 -9.62 3.77
C ILE A 195 -27.53 -11.06 3.83
N GLY A 196 -26.86 -11.88 4.64
CA GLY A 196 -27.09 -13.32 4.77
C GLY A 196 -26.28 -14.18 3.80
N ASN A 197 -25.68 -13.62 2.77
CA ASN A 197 -24.83 -14.36 1.84
C ASN A 197 -23.44 -14.64 2.42
N GLU A 198 -22.81 -15.68 1.89
CA GLU A 198 -21.48 -16.13 2.32
C GLU A 198 -20.39 -15.66 1.36
N PHE A 199 -19.23 -15.26 1.92
CA PHE A 199 -18.08 -14.74 1.20
C PHE A 199 -16.79 -15.32 1.75
N GLU A 200 -15.83 -15.56 0.88
CA GLU A 200 -14.45 -15.82 1.30
C GLU A 200 -13.73 -14.53 1.61
N GLY A 201 -13.03 -14.50 2.72
CA GLY A 201 -12.18 -13.38 3.13
C GLY A 201 -10.97 -13.81 3.91
N ASN A 202 -10.06 -12.88 4.12
CA ASN A 202 -8.84 -13.12 4.91
C ASN A 202 -8.77 -12.11 6.06
N ILE A 203 -8.28 -12.56 7.20
CA ILE A 203 -7.97 -11.67 8.33
C ILE A 203 -6.77 -10.79 7.92
N ASN A 204 -6.91 -9.47 8.04
CA ASN A 204 -5.88 -8.51 7.66
C ASN A 204 -5.33 -7.67 8.82
N ASP A 205 -6.05 -7.62 9.94
CA ASP A 205 -5.63 -6.90 11.15
C ASP A 205 -6.45 -7.34 12.38
N PHE A 206 -5.98 -6.95 13.56
CA PHE A 206 -6.68 -7.13 14.83
C PHE A 206 -6.80 -5.81 15.56
N SER A 207 -7.92 -5.60 16.21
CA SER A 207 -8.11 -4.54 17.20
C SER A 207 -8.72 -5.11 18.47
N LYS A 208 -8.81 -4.31 19.53
CA LYS A 208 -9.33 -4.76 20.82
C LYS A 208 -10.72 -5.44 20.71
N ASN A 209 -11.57 -4.94 19.83
CA ASN A 209 -12.97 -5.37 19.73
C ASN A 209 -13.29 -6.11 18.42
N TYR A 210 -12.39 -6.08 17.42
CA TYR A 210 -12.68 -6.55 16.09
C TYR A 210 -11.53 -7.33 15.46
N LEU A 211 -11.86 -8.38 14.71
CA LEU A 211 -11.02 -8.89 13.64
C LEU A 211 -11.36 -8.10 12.37
N HIS A 212 -10.35 -7.54 11.75
CA HIS A 212 -10.51 -6.88 10.45
C HIS A 212 -10.33 -7.91 9.35
N VAL A 213 -11.26 -7.96 8.42
CA VAL A 213 -11.24 -8.89 7.29
C VAL A 213 -11.29 -8.14 5.97
N THR A 214 -10.73 -8.76 4.92
CA THR A 214 -10.87 -8.28 3.55
C THR A 214 -11.44 -9.40 2.69
N LEU A 215 -12.52 -9.11 1.96
CA LEU A 215 -13.15 -10.07 1.06
C LEU A 215 -12.30 -10.32 -0.19
N ASN A 216 -12.27 -11.56 -0.66
CA ASN A 216 -11.37 -11.97 -1.75
C ASN A 216 -11.76 -11.45 -3.13
N PHE A 217 -13.03 -11.15 -3.35
CA PHE A 217 -13.55 -10.78 -4.68
C PHE A 217 -13.39 -9.29 -5.04
N GLY A 218 -13.12 -8.40 -4.07
CA GLY A 218 -13.10 -6.98 -4.40
C GLY A 218 -12.37 -6.05 -3.44
N ASP A 219 -11.53 -6.59 -2.57
CA ASP A 219 -10.80 -5.82 -1.54
C ASP A 219 -11.73 -4.95 -0.65
N ILE A 220 -12.98 -5.42 -0.42
CA ILE A 220 -13.92 -4.81 0.51
C ILE A 220 -13.52 -5.23 1.92
N ASN A 221 -13.39 -4.25 2.81
CA ASN A 221 -13.05 -4.50 4.21
C ASN A 221 -14.32 -4.66 5.04
N GLY A 222 -14.21 -5.48 6.10
CA GLY A 222 -15.28 -5.67 7.07
C GLY A 222 -14.73 -6.03 8.44
N PHE A 223 -15.65 -6.22 9.37
CA PHE A 223 -15.35 -6.45 10.78
C PHE A 223 -16.04 -7.73 11.28
N ILE A 224 -15.36 -8.46 12.13
CA ILE A 224 -15.95 -9.53 12.94
C ILE A 224 -15.81 -9.07 14.39
N GLU A 225 -16.92 -8.96 15.09
CA GLU A 225 -16.89 -8.60 16.51
C GLU A 225 -16.31 -9.76 17.33
N ILE A 226 -15.34 -9.48 18.19
CA ILE A 226 -14.69 -10.52 19.01
C ILE A 226 -15.69 -11.17 19.95
N ASN A 227 -16.71 -10.43 20.43
CA ASN A 227 -17.78 -10.97 21.28
C ASN A 227 -18.68 -11.99 20.54
N THR A 228 -18.71 -12.00 19.21
CA THR A 228 -19.42 -13.01 18.42
C THR A 228 -18.65 -14.34 18.26
N LEU A 229 -17.35 -14.34 18.58
CA LEU A 229 -16.49 -15.53 18.58
C LEU A 229 -16.73 -16.38 19.82
N LYS A 230 -17.94 -16.73 20.08
CA LYS A 230 -18.51 -17.50 21.22
C LYS A 230 -17.49 -18.00 22.27
N THR A 231 -17.75 -17.64 23.53
CA THR A 231 -17.32 -18.32 24.77
C THR A 231 -15.86 -18.14 25.22
N ASP A 232 -15.12 -17.14 24.73
CA ASP A 232 -13.75 -16.94 25.20
C ASP A 232 -13.35 -15.48 25.37
N ILE A 233 -12.30 -15.24 26.13
CA ILE A 233 -11.59 -13.96 26.17
C ILE A 233 -10.40 -14.07 25.21
N TYR A 234 -10.39 -13.21 24.21
CA TYR A 234 -9.34 -13.22 23.19
C TYR A 234 -8.31 -12.13 23.45
N GLU A 235 -7.04 -12.52 23.41
CA GLU A 235 -5.90 -11.63 23.60
C GLU A 235 -5.02 -11.58 22.34
N ILE A 236 -4.61 -10.37 21.95
CA ILE A 236 -3.70 -10.19 20.83
C ILE A 236 -2.30 -10.60 21.29
N SER A 237 -1.65 -11.48 20.53
CA SER A 237 -0.27 -11.89 20.81
C SER A 237 0.70 -10.69 20.78
N ASN A 238 1.80 -10.75 21.53
CA ASN A 238 2.78 -9.67 21.63
C ASN A 238 3.39 -9.24 20.29
N ASP A 239 3.40 -10.14 19.32
CA ASP A 239 3.88 -9.88 17.96
C ASP A 239 2.78 -9.32 17.02
N GLY A 240 1.53 -9.25 17.50
CA GLY A 240 0.38 -8.75 16.75
C GLY A 240 -0.01 -9.63 15.54
N THR A 241 0.46 -10.87 15.46
CA THR A 241 0.23 -11.74 14.30
C THR A 241 -0.93 -12.70 14.46
N ARG A 242 -1.45 -12.85 15.68
CA ARG A 242 -2.60 -13.71 16.00
C ARG A 242 -3.35 -13.20 17.20
N ILE A 243 -4.54 -13.75 17.38
CA ILE A 243 -5.25 -13.69 18.66
C ILE A 243 -5.43 -15.11 19.19
N ASP A 244 -5.25 -15.26 20.47
CA ASP A 244 -5.37 -16.51 21.20
C ASP A 244 -6.56 -16.45 22.15
N GLY A 245 -7.43 -17.46 22.12
CA GLY A 245 -8.49 -17.64 23.09
C GLY A 245 -7.92 -18.19 24.41
N ARG A 246 -8.29 -17.60 25.53
CA ARG A 246 -7.75 -17.91 26.85
C ARG A 246 -8.18 -19.31 27.34
N TYR A 247 -9.41 -19.70 27.03
CA TYR A 247 -9.99 -20.97 27.52
C TYR A 247 -10.22 -22.00 26.40
N SER A 248 -10.66 -21.55 25.21
CA SER A 248 -11.02 -22.47 24.11
C SER A 248 -9.86 -22.98 23.30
N LYS A 249 -8.64 -22.45 23.48
CA LYS A 249 -7.46 -22.70 22.62
C LYS A 249 -7.68 -22.32 21.15
N ASN A 250 -8.77 -21.66 20.81
CA ASN A 250 -9.00 -21.15 19.47
C ASN A 250 -7.98 -20.08 19.12
N ARG A 251 -7.47 -20.14 17.90
CA ARG A 251 -6.47 -19.20 17.40
C ARG A 251 -6.86 -18.68 16.04
N TYR A 252 -6.74 -17.38 15.86
CA TYR A 252 -6.93 -16.74 14.57
C TYR A 252 -5.65 -16.02 14.18
N PHE A 253 -5.21 -16.24 12.93
CA PHE A 253 -3.95 -15.73 12.42
C PHE A 253 -4.17 -14.67 11.36
N LEU A 254 -3.27 -13.71 11.29
CA LEU A 254 -3.23 -12.79 10.16
C LEU A 254 -3.00 -13.56 8.86
N GLY A 255 -3.77 -13.22 7.81
CA GLY A 255 -3.74 -13.94 6.54
C GLY A 255 -4.63 -15.18 6.47
N GLN A 256 -5.20 -15.63 7.61
CA GLN A 256 -6.06 -16.81 7.64
C GLN A 256 -7.31 -16.60 6.77
N LYS A 257 -7.62 -17.63 5.97
CA LYS A 257 -8.82 -17.64 5.13
C LYS A 257 -10.03 -18.10 5.92
N LEU A 258 -11.12 -17.38 5.75
CA LEU A 258 -12.38 -17.65 6.41
C LEU A 258 -13.52 -17.66 5.39
N LEU A 259 -14.52 -18.51 5.63
CA LEU A 259 -15.86 -18.38 5.07
C LEU A 259 -16.67 -17.52 6.05
N LEU A 260 -17.17 -16.42 5.56
CA LEU A 260 -17.81 -15.35 6.32
C LEU A 260 -19.26 -15.19 5.84
N MET A 261 -20.20 -15.08 6.74
CA MET A 261 -21.55 -14.66 6.42
C MET A 261 -21.72 -13.19 6.75
N LEU A 262 -22.26 -12.42 5.81
CA LEU A 262 -22.59 -11.01 6.05
C LEU A 262 -23.79 -10.92 7.00
N ASP A 263 -23.57 -10.39 8.19
CA ASP A 263 -24.58 -10.24 9.24
C ASP A 263 -25.37 -8.93 9.07
N ARG A 264 -24.64 -7.82 9.04
CA ARG A 264 -25.26 -6.50 8.91
C ARG A 264 -24.32 -5.49 8.23
N VAL A 265 -24.92 -4.43 7.71
CA VAL A 265 -24.22 -3.30 7.08
C VAL A 265 -24.67 -2.00 7.76
N ASP A 266 -23.71 -1.24 8.25
CA ASP A 266 -23.90 0.14 8.72
C ASP A 266 -23.51 1.09 7.60
N PHE A 267 -24.52 1.60 6.91
CA PHE A 267 -24.31 2.54 5.80
C PHE A 267 -23.76 3.89 6.25
N MET A 268 -24.19 4.38 7.41
CA MET A 268 -23.79 5.70 7.91
C MET A 268 -22.31 5.74 8.26
N HIS A 269 -21.80 4.69 8.89
CA HIS A 269 -20.38 4.57 9.25
C HIS A 269 -19.56 3.84 8.19
N GLN A 270 -20.18 3.43 7.07
CA GLN A 270 -19.55 2.66 5.99
C GLN A 270 -18.85 1.38 6.50
N GLN A 271 -19.53 0.63 7.35
CA GLN A 271 -19.02 -0.58 7.97
C GLN A 271 -19.86 -1.79 7.58
N SER A 272 -19.21 -2.94 7.42
CA SER A 272 -19.86 -4.23 7.22
C SER A 272 -19.38 -5.22 8.28
N PHE A 273 -20.30 -5.98 8.84
CA PHE A 273 -20.06 -6.91 9.93
C PHE A 273 -20.35 -8.33 9.48
N PHE A 274 -19.46 -9.23 9.86
CA PHE A 274 -19.47 -10.61 9.43
C PHE A 274 -19.44 -11.58 10.60
N LEU A 275 -20.01 -12.76 10.39
CA LEU A 275 -19.90 -13.92 11.29
C LEU A 275 -19.02 -14.99 10.63
N ILE A 276 -18.18 -15.66 11.40
CA ILE A 276 -17.37 -16.78 10.90
C ILE A 276 -18.27 -18.00 10.77
N ARG A 277 -18.35 -18.56 9.56
CA ARG A 277 -19.00 -19.84 9.28
C ARG A 277 -18.02 -21.00 9.35
N LYS A 278 -16.85 -20.82 8.76
CA LYS A 278 -15.82 -21.86 8.69
C LYS A 278 -14.45 -21.25 8.52
N ILE A 279 -13.44 -21.87 9.14
CA ILE A 279 -12.02 -21.63 8.84
C ILE A 279 -11.69 -22.46 7.59
N ILE A 280 -11.20 -21.81 6.55
CA ILE A 280 -10.71 -22.45 5.31
C ILE A 280 -9.21 -22.67 5.49
N GLN A 281 -8.78 -23.90 5.36
CA GLN A 281 -7.35 -24.27 5.46
C GLN A 281 -6.53 -23.77 4.28
#